data_c58477f02e2afa30eb0d46128a69d0bc
#
_entry.id   c58477f02e2afa30eb0d46128a69d0bc
#
_cell.length_a   1.000
_cell.length_b   1.000
_cell.length_c   1.000
_cell.angle_alpha   90.00
_cell.angle_beta   90.00
_cell.angle_gamma   90.00
#
_symmetry.space_group_name_H-M   'P 1'
#
loop_
_entity.id
_entity.type
_entity.pdbx_description
1 polymer ?
#
loop_
_entity_poly.entity_id
_entity_poly.type
_entity_poly.pdbx_seq_one_letter_code
_entity_poly.pdbx_strand_id
1 'polypeptide(L)'
;MKEILIPSIEAIDDAAKEFVAQMGDETVYAFTGEMGAGKTTFINALSRALGVEEDPTGSPTFAIINEYRSDTTAELIYHFDLYRLENLEQAIDIGVEDYLDSGALCLIEWPDRIEDILPDDTVRVNIEVLPDGARRLTIEGGEE
;
A
#
# COMPACT_ATOMS: atom_id res chain seq x y z
N MET A 1 -16.30 2.57 -7.24
CA MET A 1 -15.51 1.34 -7.00
C MET A 1 -14.85 0.88 -8.28
N LYS A 2 -13.58 0.55 -8.20
CA LYS A 2 -12.78 0.08 -9.35
C LYS A 2 -12.22 -1.29 -9.04
N GLU A 3 -12.01 -2.10 -10.07
CA GLU A 3 -11.43 -3.44 -9.89
C GLU A 3 -10.27 -3.64 -10.85
N ILE A 4 -9.24 -4.33 -10.37
CA ILE A 4 -8.10 -4.75 -11.19
C ILE A 4 -7.89 -6.23 -10.97
N LEU A 5 -7.82 -7.00 -12.06
CA LEU A 5 -7.57 -8.43 -12.00
C LEU A 5 -6.10 -8.71 -12.25
N ILE A 6 -5.50 -9.54 -11.39
CA ILE A 6 -4.14 -10.03 -11.55
C ILE A 6 -4.24 -11.54 -11.83
N PRO A 7 -4.24 -11.95 -13.09
CA PRO A 7 -4.46 -13.36 -13.43
C PRO A 7 -3.32 -14.28 -13.00
N SER A 8 -2.11 -13.75 -12.90
CA SER A 8 -0.94 -14.52 -12.47
C SER A 8 0.12 -13.58 -11.89
N ILE A 9 1.13 -14.14 -11.23
CA ILE A 9 2.23 -13.33 -10.67
C ILE A 9 2.99 -12.59 -11.80
N GLU A 10 3.06 -13.17 -12.98
CA GLU A 10 3.74 -12.54 -14.11
C GLU A 10 3.04 -11.27 -14.58
N ALA A 11 1.76 -11.11 -14.28
CA ALA A 11 0.98 -9.95 -14.67
C ALA A 11 0.98 -8.86 -13.59
N ILE A 12 1.68 -9.06 -12.48
CA ILE A 12 1.58 -8.14 -11.34
C ILE A 12 2.14 -6.75 -11.66
N ASP A 13 3.19 -6.66 -12.46
CA ASP A 13 3.76 -5.36 -12.82
C ASP A 13 2.81 -4.56 -13.72
N ASP A 14 2.11 -5.23 -14.65
CA ASP A 14 1.10 -4.58 -15.47
C ASP A 14 -0.09 -4.10 -14.63
N ALA A 15 -0.51 -4.91 -13.66
CA ALA A 15 -1.58 -4.52 -12.74
C ALA A 15 -1.17 -3.32 -11.90
N ALA A 16 0.08 -3.25 -11.45
CA ALA A 16 0.58 -2.11 -10.69
C ALA A 16 0.59 -0.84 -11.54
N LYS A 17 0.96 -0.92 -12.81
CA LYS A 17 0.91 0.22 -13.73
C LYS A 17 -0.52 0.71 -13.95
N GLU A 18 -1.46 -0.22 -14.07
CA GLU A 18 -2.88 0.12 -14.19
C GLU A 18 -3.37 0.83 -12.93
N PHE A 19 -2.94 0.36 -11.76
CA PHE A 19 -3.28 1.00 -10.49
C PHE A 19 -2.77 2.44 -10.45
N VAL A 20 -1.50 2.66 -10.82
CA VAL A 20 -0.90 3.99 -10.86
C VAL A 20 -1.68 4.93 -11.78
N ALA A 21 -2.12 4.41 -12.93
CA ALA A 21 -2.89 5.20 -13.89
C ALA A 21 -4.26 5.63 -13.34
N GLN A 22 -4.77 4.92 -12.35
CA GLN A 22 -6.06 5.22 -11.71
C GLN A 22 -5.94 6.03 -10.43
N MET A 23 -4.71 6.28 -9.96
CA MET A 23 -4.48 7.06 -8.74
C MET A 23 -4.85 8.53 -8.96
N GLY A 24 -5.55 9.10 -7.98
CA GLY A 24 -5.88 10.52 -7.97
C GLY A 24 -4.91 11.31 -7.08
N ASP A 25 -5.44 12.34 -6.44
CA ASP A 25 -4.66 13.22 -5.58
C ASP A 25 -4.52 12.71 -4.14
N GLU A 26 -5.22 11.64 -3.80
CA GLU A 26 -5.13 11.05 -2.47
C GLU A 26 -3.74 10.50 -2.21
N THR A 27 -3.28 10.64 -0.97
CA THR A 27 -1.93 10.21 -0.60
C THR A 27 -1.92 9.00 0.32
N VAL A 28 -3.06 8.61 0.90
CA VAL A 28 -3.11 7.50 1.86
C VAL A 28 -3.92 6.35 1.27
N TYR A 29 -3.27 5.20 1.11
CA TYR A 29 -3.86 3.99 0.55
C TYR A 29 -3.75 2.86 1.56
N ALA A 30 -4.89 2.33 1.99
CA ALA A 30 -4.97 1.28 3.00
C ALA A 30 -5.28 -0.06 2.32
N PHE A 31 -4.38 -1.02 2.47
CA PHE A 31 -4.46 -2.33 1.81
C PHE A 31 -4.94 -3.38 2.81
N THR A 32 -6.03 -4.06 2.48
CA THR A 32 -6.59 -5.14 3.28
C THR A 32 -6.61 -6.43 2.47
N GLY A 33 -6.75 -7.53 3.15
CA GLY A 33 -6.78 -8.86 2.54
C GLY A 33 -6.26 -9.88 3.53
N GLU A 34 -6.54 -11.16 3.28
CA GLU A 34 -6.06 -12.22 4.13
C GLU A 34 -4.53 -12.31 4.09
N MET A 35 -3.94 -12.84 5.16
CA MET A 35 -2.52 -13.13 5.16
C MET A 35 -2.20 -14.08 4.01
N GLY A 36 -1.17 -13.76 3.23
CA GLY A 36 -0.82 -14.54 2.05
C GLY A 36 -1.57 -14.14 0.78
N ALA A 37 -2.44 -13.12 0.84
CA ALA A 37 -3.17 -12.66 -0.34
C ALA A 37 -2.27 -11.91 -1.33
N GLY A 38 -1.06 -11.50 -0.91
CA GLY A 38 -0.13 -10.82 -1.80
C GLY A 38 -0.06 -9.32 -1.62
N LYS A 39 -0.46 -8.79 -0.46
CA LYS A 39 -0.43 -7.34 -0.18
C LYS A 39 0.98 -6.77 -0.35
N THR A 40 1.96 -7.35 0.33
CA THR A 40 3.34 -6.87 0.26
C THR A 40 3.89 -7.00 -1.16
N THR A 41 3.61 -8.12 -1.82
CA THR A 41 4.06 -8.35 -3.18
C THR A 41 3.50 -7.29 -4.14
N PHE A 42 2.22 -6.96 -4.00
CA PHE A 42 1.61 -5.93 -4.83
C PHE A 42 2.17 -4.54 -4.52
N ILE A 43 2.35 -4.20 -3.24
CA ILE A 43 2.92 -2.91 -2.84
C ILE A 43 4.34 -2.77 -3.39
N ASN A 44 5.13 -3.82 -3.39
CA ASN A 44 6.47 -3.80 -3.98
C ASN A 44 6.41 -3.55 -5.49
N ALA A 45 5.48 -4.20 -6.19
CA ALA A 45 5.28 -3.96 -7.62
C ALA A 45 4.81 -2.52 -7.87
N LEU A 46 3.94 -2.00 -7.02
CA LEU A 46 3.45 -0.63 -7.10
C LEU A 46 4.60 0.36 -6.91
N SER A 47 5.48 0.10 -5.95
CA SER A 47 6.65 0.95 -5.71
C SER A 47 7.57 0.99 -6.93
N ARG A 48 7.79 -0.17 -7.57
CA ARG A 48 8.58 -0.21 -8.82
C ARG A 48 7.90 0.60 -9.93
N ALA A 49 6.58 0.47 -10.06
CA ALA A 49 5.83 1.24 -11.06
C ALA A 49 5.89 2.75 -10.79
N LEU A 50 6.09 3.14 -9.54
CA LEU A 50 6.23 4.54 -9.14
C LEU A 50 7.68 5.03 -9.24
N GLY A 51 8.61 4.21 -9.72
CA GLY A 51 9.98 4.62 -9.97
C GLY A 51 10.98 4.31 -8.87
N VAL A 52 10.63 3.46 -7.91
CA VAL A 52 11.58 3.01 -6.89
C VAL A 52 12.44 1.91 -7.49
N GLU A 53 13.74 2.18 -7.69
CA GLU A 53 14.67 1.22 -8.30
C GLU A 53 15.34 0.33 -7.27
N GLU A 54 15.46 0.78 -6.03
CA GLU A 54 15.95 -0.09 -4.97
C GLU A 54 14.98 -1.23 -4.76
N ASP A 55 15.50 -2.43 -4.50
CA ASP A 55 14.65 -3.58 -4.24
C ASP A 55 13.95 -3.41 -2.89
N PRO A 56 12.66 -3.07 -2.87
CA PRO A 56 11.95 -2.89 -1.61
C PRO A 56 11.77 -4.19 -0.84
N THR A 57 12.03 -5.33 -1.48
CA THR A 57 11.91 -6.64 -0.81
C THR A 57 13.22 -7.11 -0.21
N GLY A 58 14.33 -6.43 -0.52
CA GLY A 58 15.66 -6.90 -0.17
C GLY A 58 16.07 -6.64 1.26
N SER A 59 15.34 -5.85 2.01
CA SER A 59 15.66 -5.56 3.39
C SER A 59 14.82 -6.41 4.33
N PRO A 60 15.43 -7.33 5.08
CA PRO A 60 14.73 -7.92 6.20
C PRO A 60 14.57 -6.80 7.21
N THR A 61 13.45 -6.12 7.14
CA THR A 61 13.29 -4.99 8.02
C THR A 61 12.41 -5.35 9.17
N PHE A 62 12.87 -5.01 10.35
CA PHE A 62 12.04 -4.95 11.53
C PHE A 62 11.36 -3.59 11.65
N ALA A 63 11.60 -2.71 10.70
CA ALA A 63 10.98 -1.41 10.68
C ALA A 63 9.50 -1.54 10.32
N ILE A 64 8.67 -0.86 11.09
CA ILE A 64 7.23 -0.83 10.85
C ILE A 64 6.93 0.11 9.68
N ILE A 65 7.72 1.17 9.52
CA ILE A 65 7.57 2.13 8.44
C ILE A 65 8.87 2.13 7.63
N ASN A 66 8.75 1.87 6.33
CA ASN A 66 9.87 1.90 5.40
C ASN A 66 9.74 3.11 4.50
N GLU A 67 10.85 3.80 4.24
CA GLU A 67 10.87 4.97 3.38
C GLU A 67 11.53 4.60 2.06
N TYR A 68 10.83 4.88 0.97
CA TYR A 68 11.36 4.70 -0.38
C TYR A 68 11.35 6.05 -1.09
N ARG A 69 12.27 6.22 -2.04
CA ARG A 69 12.28 7.43 -2.87
C ARG A 69 12.18 7.02 -4.34
N SER A 70 11.28 7.66 -5.06
CA SER A 70 11.15 7.46 -6.50
C SER A 70 12.36 8.08 -7.22
N ASP A 71 13.03 7.30 -8.06
CA ASP A 71 14.16 7.79 -8.86
C ASP A 71 13.73 8.63 -10.06
N THR A 72 12.44 8.58 -10.41
CA THR A 72 11.91 9.36 -11.53
C THR A 72 11.31 10.69 -11.11
N THR A 73 10.64 10.75 -9.95
CA THR A 73 9.94 11.96 -9.49
C THR A 73 10.57 12.56 -8.25
N ALA A 74 11.50 11.84 -7.59
CA ALA A 74 12.11 12.19 -6.31
C ALA A 74 11.10 12.30 -5.16
N GLU A 75 9.90 11.80 -5.34
CA GLU A 75 8.88 11.79 -4.28
C GLU A 75 9.13 10.70 -3.26
N LEU A 76 8.79 11.00 -2.01
CA LEU A 76 8.88 10.02 -0.92
C LEU A 76 7.66 9.12 -0.90
N ILE A 77 7.89 7.84 -0.62
CA ILE A 77 6.83 6.83 -0.45
C ILE A 77 7.09 6.14 0.88
N TYR A 78 6.09 6.13 1.75
CA TYR A 78 6.16 5.43 3.01
C TYR A 78 5.33 4.15 2.94
N HIS A 79 5.97 3.03 3.22
CA HIS A 79 5.30 1.72 3.28
C HIS A 79 5.17 1.31 4.75
N PHE A 80 3.95 1.22 5.24
CA PHE A 80 3.64 0.87 6.62
C PHE A 80 3.25 -0.60 6.68
N ASP A 81 3.99 -1.39 7.46
CA ASP A 81 3.58 -2.75 7.79
C ASP A 81 3.20 -2.79 9.27
N LEU A 82 1.92 -2.69 9.54
CA LEU A 82 1.40 -2.54 10.89
C LEU A 82 1.03 -3.88 11.54
N TYR A 83 1.37 -4.99 10.92
CA TYR A 83 1.01 -6.31 11.44
C TYR A 83 1.47 -6.52 12.88
N ARG A 84 2.65 -6.01 13.22
CA ARG A 84 3.25 -6.20 14.54
C ARG A 84 2.78 -5.20 15.60
N LEU A 85 2.01 -4.19 15.22
CA LEU A 85 1.45 -3.27 16.19
C LEU A 85 0.36 -3.97 17.00
N GLU A 86 0.42 -3.79 18.31
CA GLU A 86 -0.57 -4.41 19.22
C GLU A 86 -1.77 -3.50 19.42
N ASN A 87 -1.57 -2.16 19.32
CA ASN A 87 -2.63 -1.20 19.58
C ASN A 87 -2.32 0.15 18.96
N LEU A 88 -3.31 1.03 19.01
CA LEU A 88 -3.19 2.39 18.47
C LEU A 88 -2.12 3.22 19.19
N GLU A 89 -1.96 3.02 20.48
CA GLU A 89 -0.99 3.77 21.26
C GLU A 89 0.43 3.57 20.74
N GLN A 90 0.78 2.34 20.34
CA GLN A 90 2.09 2.07 19.75
C GLN A 90 2.28 2.82 18.44
N ALA A 91 1.22 2.92 17.62
CA ALA A 91 1.27 3.68 16.38
C ALA A 91 1.52 5.17 16.64
N ILE A 92 0.86 5.72 17.63
CA ILE A 92 1.03 7.12 18.01
C ILE A 92 2.46 7.36 18.49
N ASP A 93 3.00 6.44 19.28
CA ASP A 93 4.35 6.55 19.83
C ASP A 93 5.44 6.58 18.76
N ILE A 94 5.24 5.87 17.64
CA ILE A 94 6.21 5.87 16.54
C ILE A 94 5.97 7.01 15.54
N GLY A 95 4.96 7.85 15.76
CA GLY A 95 4.73 9.04 14.95
C GLY A 95 3.96 8.80 13.66
N VAL A 96 3.12 7.76 13.58
CA VAL A 96 2.35 7.44 12.37
C VAL A 96 1.57 8.66 11.87
N GLU A 97 0.97 9.46 12.76
CA GLU A 97 0.19 10.61 12.35
C GLU A 97 1.01 11.64 11.56
N ASP A 98 2.26 11.85 11.94
CA ASP A 98 3.14 12.79 11.23
C ASP A 98 3.40 12.32 9.80
N TYR A 99 3.56 11.01 9.60
CA TYR A 99 3.73 10.47 8.25
C TYR A 99 2.46 10.64 7.42
N LEU A 100 1.29 10.36 8.02
CA LEU A 100 0.02 10.50 7.30
C LEU A 100 -0.25 11.95 6.91
N ASP A 101 0.19 12.91 7.72
CA ASP A 101 -0.01 14.33 7.47
C ASP A 101 1.07 14.95 6.58
N SER A 102 2.10 14.20 6.23
CA SER A 102 3.25 14.72 5.51
C SER A 102 2.98 15.11 4.06
N GLY A 103 1.89 14.62 3.47
CA GLY A 103 1.60 14.79 2.05
C GLY A 103 2.33 13.80 1.14
N ALA A 104 3.22 12.99 1.69
CA ALA A 104 3.87 11.92 0.93
C ALA A 104 2.92 10.74 0.75
N LEU A 105 3.19 9.93 -0.27
CA LEU A 105 2.37 8.74 -0.53
C LEU A 105 2.59 7.72 0.59
N CYS A 106 1.50 7.26 1.19
CA CYS A 106 1.51 6.28 2.27
C CYS A 106 0.77 5.02 1.84
N LEU A 107 1.48 3.90 1.79
CA LEU A 107 0.93 2.60 1.43
C LEU A 107 0.90 1.75 2.71
N ILE A 108 -0.29 1.42 3.20
CA ILE A 108 -0.48 0.86 4.53
C ILE A 108 -1.01 -0.56 4.46
N GLU A 109 -0.28 -1.51 5.08
CA GLU A 109 -0.77 -2.87 5.32
C GLU A 109 -1.29 -2.96 6.75
N TRP A 110 -2.36 -3.73 6.94
CA TRP A 110 -3.01 -3.92 8.23
C TRP A 110 -3.52 -2.61 8.83
N PRO A 111 -4.30 -1.83 8.06
CA PRO A 111 -4.74 -0.50 8.50
C PRO A 111 -5.69 -0.52 9.69
N ASP A 112 -6.27 -1.67 10.02
CA ASP A 112 -7.15 -1.81 11.16
C ASP A 112 -6.47 -1.42 12.49
N ARG A 113 -5.15 -1.50 12.53
CA ARG A 113 -4.39 -1.08 13.72
C ARG A 113 -4.47 0.42 13.98
N ILE A 114 -4.77 1.21 12.95
CA ILE A 114 -4.79 2.68 13.04
C ILE A 114 -6.08 3.26 12.45
N GLU A 115 -7.14 2.47 12.41
CA GLU A 115 -8.41 2.88 11.78
C GLU A 115 -8.91 4.23 12.32
N ASP A 116 -8.75 4.48 13.61
CA ASP A 116 -9.26 5.68 14.25
C ASP A 116 -8.53 6.96 13.84
N ILE A 117 -7.34 6.85 13.27
CA ILE A 117 -6.54 8.01 12.87
C ILE A 117 -6.33 8.11 11.37
N LEU A 118 -6.92 7.21 10.58
CA LEU A 118 -6.84 7.31 9.13
C LEU A 118 -7.59 8.53 8.62
N PRO A 119 -7.04 9.27 7.65
CA PRO A 119 -7.75 10.40 7.03
C PRO A 119 -9.06 9.96 6.40
N ASP A 120 -10.02 10.89 6.32
CA ASP A 120 -11.33 10.62 5.75
C ASP A 120 -11.27 10.28 4.26
N ASP A 121 -10.27 10.79 3.56
CA ASP A 121 -10.08 10.56 2.12
C ASP A 121 -9.19 9.33 1.83
N THR A 122 -8.94 8.49 2.82
CA THR A 122 -8.14 7.28 2.63
C THR A 122 -8.79 6.37 1.59
N VAL A 123 -7.99 5.96 0.60
CA VAL A 123 -8.42 5.00 -0.42
C VAL A 123 -8.27 3.60 0.13
N ARG A 124 -9.32 2.80 0.06
CA ARG A 124 -9.32 1.41 0.55
C ARG A 124 -9.08 0.46 -0.62
N VAL A 125 -8.08 -0.40 -0.48
CA VAL A 125 -7.76 -1.41 -1.51
C VAL A 125 -7.84 -2.78 -0.86
N ASN A 126 -8.73 -3.63 -1.35
CA ASN A 126 -8.85 -5.00 -0.86
C ASN A 126 -8.28 -5.97 -1.88
N ILE A 127 -7.45 -6.90 -1.44
CA ILE A 127 -6.87 -7.94 -2.30
C ILE A 127 -7.47 -9.27 -1.88
N GLU A 128 -8.08 -9.97 -2.84
CA GLU A 128 -8.70 -11.25 -2.59
C GLU A 128 -8.11 -12.32 -3.51
N VAL A 129 -7.93 -13.52 -2.99
CA VAL A 129 -7.48 -14.69 -3.78
C VAL A 129 -8.70 -15.36 -4.38
N LEU A 130 -8.71 -15.51 -5.70
CA LEU A 130 -9.79 -16.16 -6.42
C LEU A 130 -9.56 -17.68 -6.48
N PRO A 131 -10.62 -18.48 -6.75
CA PRO A 131 -10.49 -19.94 -6.75
C PRO A 131 -9.44 -20.50 -7.73
N ASP A 132 -9.16 -19.79 -8.82
CA ASP A 132 -8.17 -20.21 -9.82
C ASP A 132 -6.75 -19.72 -9.49
N GLY A 133 -6.56 -19.08 -8.34
CA GLY A 133 -5.27 -18.55 -7.92
C GLY A 133 -4.99 -17.13 -8.38
N ALA A 134 -5.85 -16.55 -9.19
CA ALA A 134 -5.74 -15.14 -9.54
C ALA A 134 -6.04 -14.26 -8.34
N ARG A 135 -5.69 -12.99 -8.42
CA ARG A 135 -5.98 -12.00 -7.39
C ARG A 135 -6.90 -10.94 -7.96
N ARG A 136 -7.80 -10.43 -7.13
CA ARG A 136 -8.65 -9.29 -7.49
C ARG A 136 -8.43 -8.16 -6.51
N LEU A 137 -8.11 -6.99 -7.06
CA LEU A 137 -8.03 -5.74 -6.29
C LEU A 137 -9.35 -5.02 -6.42
N THR A 138 -9.91 -4.61 -5.31
CA THR A 138 -11.08 -3.74 -5.28
C THR A 138 -10.69 -2.43 -4.64
N ILE A 139 -10.89 -1.32 -5.35
CA ILE A 139 -10.45 0.01 -4.92
C ILE A 139 -11.69 0.84 -4.61
N GLU A 140 -11.79 1.30 -3.37
CA GLU A 140 -12.91 2.13 -2.90
C GLU A 140 -12.40 3.43 -2.31
N GLY A 141 -13.13 4.51 -2.52
CA GLY A 141 -12.77 5.83 -2.03
C GLY A 141 -12.08 6.66 -3.09
N GLY A 142 -11.57 7.83 -2.67
CA GLY A 142 -10.98 8.76 -3.60
C GLY A 142 -12.03 9.45 -4.46
N GLU A 143 -11.59 10.01 -5.57
CA GLU A 143 -12.49 10.63 -6.54
C GLU A 143 -13.07 9.56 -7.46
N GLU A 144 -14.37 9.46 -7.45
CA GLU A 144 -15.08 8.58 -8.39
C GLU A 144 -15.71 9.40 -9.50
#